data_cf4cc4a318607d6a3f029c504e0e290e
#
_entry.id   cf4cc4a318607d6a3f029c504e0e290e
#
_cell.length_a   1.000
_cell.length_b   1.000
_cell.length_c   1.000
_cell.angle_alpha   90.00
_cell.angle_beta   90.00
_cell.angle_gamma   90.00
#
_symmetry.space_group_name_H-M   'P 1'
#
loop_
_entity.id
_entity.type
_entity.pdbx_description
1 polymer ?
#
loop_
_entity_poly.entity_id
_entity_poly.type
_entity_poly.pdbx_seq_one_letter_code
_entity_poly.pdbx_strand_id
1 'polypeptide(L)'
;MELLSAVFSNIWSIFLVVIFFGGSIFVHELGHFLAARRRGVLVERFSIGFGPAIWSHRAKDGVEYRIAWFPLGGYVLLPQLADLGPIEGASNADVAKLPPISYSTRMLVFVAGAAFNVLFAFILACIITVVGLPESSMTATTRVGYVAKTLEGPDGVKSPSPALQAGFRAGDIVRAIDGKTVTDWQDLMQTLVTTSGRTADGQPRAVFTVDRDGEILDLPVNPRLSGDEKFRKVGIAPGFELIAFKINPGALAATAGLLEKDEIVSANGVKIYGTETLFETLLTQPSAPAKLIVRRAGADVTLTLPAHTATTNAALAKALGVDFTTGFRTTHPSPLKQIVAPVLMTIRTLSSLINPNSDIGISKLAGPVGIVRIFHSAAEAGIVAILMFTILININLAVFNLLPIPVLDGGQMLFATIGKLRGRALPVNFIMSAQSVFMVLLLSMILYVSFFDVRRIVRDVNTSRSESNAPAK
;
A
#
# COMPACT_ATOMS: atom_id res chain seq x y z
N MET A 1 22.53 -25.61 4.50
CA MET A 1 21.87 -24.73 5.48
C MET A 1 21.00 -23.67 4.81
N GLU A 2 21.46 -23.04 3.74
CA GLU A 2 20.70 -22.00 3.00
C GLU A 2 19.35 -22.48 2.44
N LEU A 3 19.29 -23.71 1.90
CA LEU A 3 18.04 -24.26 1.38
C LEU A 3 16.99 -24.50 2.49
N LEU A 4 17.42 -24.94 3.66
CA LEU A 4 16.56 -25.13 4.82
C LEU A 4 16.07 -23.80 5.39
N SER A 5 16.93 -22.78 5.45
CA SER A 5 16.55 -21.44 5.91
C SER A 5 15.54 -20.78 4.96
N ALA A 6 15.72 -20.93 3.63
CA ALA A 6 14.79 -20.43 2.62
C ALA A 6 13.43 -21.14 2.69
N VAL A 7 13.41 -22.47 2.89
CA VAL A 7 12.16 -23.22 3.09
C VAL A 7 11.47 -22.80 4.38
N PHE A 8 12.22 -22.59 5.45
CA PHE A 8 11.66 -22.21 6.75
C PHE A 8 11.10 -20.76 6.71
N SER A 9 11.78 -19.82 6.06
CA SER A 9 11.28 -18.45 5.88
C SER A 9 10.00 -18.41 5.05
N ASN A 10 9.90 -19.23 4.01
CA ASN A 10 8.69 -19.34 3.20
C ASN A 10 7.51 -19.96 3.99
N ILE A 11 7.74 -21.00 4.79
CA ILE A 11 6.72 -21.60 5.65
C ILE A 11 6.25 -20.61 6.71
N TRP A 12 7.18 -19.89 7.34
CA TRP A 12 6.87 -18.84 8.32
C TRP A 12 6.02 -17.72 7.72
N SER A 13 6.39 -17.23 6.54
CA SER A 13 5.62 -16.20 5.84
C SER A 13 4.21 -16.69 5.49
N ILE A 14 4.07 -17.91 4.97
CA ILE A 14 2.76 -18.52 4.68
C ILE A 14 1.91 -18.64 5.96
N PHE A 15 2.50 -19.08 7.05
CA PHE A 15 1.84 -19.18 8.34
C PHE A 15 1.31 -17.82 8.81
N LEU A 16 2.12 -16.75 8.69
CA LEU A 16 1.70 -15.40 9.03
C LEU A 16 0.58 -14.89 8.12
N VAL A 17 0.65 -15.16 6.80
CA VAL A 17 -0.44 -14.86 5.86
C VAL A 17 -1.75 -15.50 6.33
N VAL A 18 -1.73 -16.80 6.63
CA VAL A 18 -2.92 -17.54 7.06
C VAL A 18 -3.49 -16.98 8.37
N ILE A 19 -2.62 -16.67 9.35
CA ILE A 19 -3.07 -16.12 10.63
C ILE A 19 -3.67 -14.73 10.48
N PHE A 20 -2.96 -13.78 9.83
CA PHE A 20 -3.42 -12.40 9.79
C PHE A 20 -4.54 -12.18 8.78
N PHE A 21 -4.48 -12.80 7.61
CA PHE A 21 -5.54 -12.71 6.62
C PHE A 21 -6.76 -13.53 7.05
N GLY A 22 -6.56 -14.78 7.48
CA GLY A 22 -7.62 -15.61 8.05
C GLY A 22 -8.21 -15.00 9.31
N GLY A 23 -7.39 -14.39 10.17
CA GLY A 23 -7.83 -13.64 11.34
C GLY A 23 -8.71 -12.44 10.98
N SER A 24 -8.39 -11.72 9.91
CA SER A 24 -9.21 -10.60 9.40
C SER A 24 -10.61 -11.06 8.97
N ILE A 25 -10.68 -12.20 8.27
CA ILE A 25 -11.96 -12.81 7.86
C ILE A 25 -12.71 -13.32 9.09
N PHE A 26 -12.03 -14.03 10.00
CA PHE A 26 -12.63 -14.50 11.24
C PHE A 26 -13.29 -13.37 12.04
N VAL A 27 -12.60 -12.25 12.18
CA VAL A 27 -13.10 -11.06 12.92
C VAL A 27 -14.32 -10.48 12.23
N HIS A 28 -14.34 -10.44 10.90
CA HIS A 28 -15.49 -10.01 10.12
C HIS A 28 -16.72 -10.89 10.41
N GLU A 29 -16.58 -12.19 10.25
CA GLU A 29 -17.66 -13.17 10.50
C GLU A 29 -18.11 -13.16 11.97
N LEU A 30 -17.17 -12.95 12.90
CA LEU A 30 -17.47 -12.81 14.32
C LEU A 30 -18.38 -11.60 14.58
N GLY A 31 -18.20 -10.52 13.84
CA GLY A 31 -19.08 -9.34 13.91
C GLY A 31 -20.53 -9.69 13.58
N HIS A 32 -20.77 -10.36 12.44
CA HIS A 32 -22.10 -10.84 12.04
C HIS A 32 -22.69 -11.80 13.08
N PHE A 33 -21.90 -12.77 13.51
CA PHE A 33 -22.29 -13.76 14.48
C PHE A 33 -22.77 -13.15 15.80
N LEU A 34 -21.97 -12.28 16.40
CA LEU A 34 -22.29 -11.65 17.69
C LEU A 34 -23.50 -10.72 17.59
N ALA A 35 -23.61 -9.95 16.49
CA ALA A 35 -24.74 -9.07 16.24
C ALA A 35 -26.04 -9.88 16.05
N ALA A 36 -25.99 -10.96 15.27
CA ALA A 36 -27.12 -11.85 15.05
C ALA A 36 -27.60 -12.50 16.37
N ARG A 37 -26.68 -13.06 17.14
CA ARG A 37 -27.02 -13.66 18.46
C ARG A 37 -27.63 -12.67 19.42
N ARG A 38 -27.02 -11.45 19.51
CA ARG A 38 -27.54 -10.41 20.42
C ARG A 38 -28.95 -9.92 20.03
N ARG A 39 -29.31 -10.05 18.75
CA ARG A 39 -30.62 -9.67 18.22
C ARG A 39 -31.62 -10.82 18.12
N GLY A 40 -31.27 -12.01 18.61
CA GLY A 40 -32.14 -13.20 18.57
C GLY A 40 -32.36 -13.76 17.17
N VAL A 41 -31.47 -13.45 16.21
CA VAL A 41 -31.45 -14.06 14.88
C VAL A 41 -30.89 -15.47 14.99
N LEU A 42 -31.52 -16.44 14.35
CA LEU A 42 -31.04 -17.81 14.33
C LEU A 42 -29.71 -17.93 13.61
N VAL A 43 -28.72 -18.50 14.28
CA VAL A 43 -27.42 -18.85 13.71
C VAL A 43 -27.34 -20.38 13.63
N GLU A 44 -27.27 -20.93 12.43
CA GLU A 44 -27.09 -22.38 12.24
C GLU A 44 -25.63 -22.80 12.21
N ARG A 45 -24.78 -21.98 11.57
CA ARG A 45 -23.38 -22.33 11.38
C ARG A 45 -22.48 -21.08 11.43
N PHE A 46 -21.30 -21.26 12.01
CA PHE A 46 -20.18 -20.34 11.95
C PHE A 46 -18.99 -21.07 11.32
N SER A 47 -18.58 -20.69 10.12
CA SER A 47 -17.51 -21.36 9.38
C SER A 47 -16.33 -20.43 9.11
N ILE A 48 -15.14 -20.93 9.43
CA ILE A 48 -13.87 -20.36 8.95
C ILE A 48 -13.44 -21.18 7.75
N GLY A 49 -13.37 -20.56 6.58
CA GLY A 49 -13.11 -21.22 5.32
C GLY A 49 -14.35 -21.72 4.60
N PHE A 50 -14.14 -22.15 3.34
CA PHE A 50 -15.14 -22.74 2.48
C PHE A 50 -14.84 -24.21 2.16
N GLY A 51 -15.85 -24.95 1.70
CA GLY A 51 -15.72 -26.33 1.24
C GLY A 51 -15.93 -27.37 2.33
N PRO A 52 -15.39 -28.60 2.16
CA PRO A 52 -15.53 -29.69 3.14
C PRO A 52 -14.93 -29.32 4.50
N ALA A 53 -15.57 -29.77 5.59
CA ALA A 53 -15.05 -29.53 6.92
C ALA A 53 -13.79 -30.35 7.20
N ILE A 54 -12.74 -29.73 7.69
CA ILE A 54 -11.60 -30.39 8.35
C ILE A 54 -12.03 -30.78 9.78
N TRP A 55 -12.73 -29.83 10.42
CA TRP A 55 -13.23 -30.01 11.77
C TRP A 55 -14.60 -29.34 11.89
N SER A 56 -15.54 -30.00 12.60
CA SER A 56 -16.82 -29.41 12.95
C SER A 56 -17.25 -29.86 14.35
N HIS A 57 -17.88 -28.94 15.05
CA HIS A 57 -18.45 -29.21 16.39
C HIS A 57 -19.78 -28.48 16.50
N ARG A 58 -20.84 -29.25 16.89
CA ARG A 58 -22.14 -28.67 17.20
C ARG A 58 -22.23 -28.40 18.69
N ALA A 59 -22.31 -27.12 19.06
CA ALA A 59 -22.43 -26.70 20.44
C ALA A 59 -23.85 -26.94 21.00
N LYS A 60 -23.97 -26.83 22.32
CA LYS A 60 -25.26 -27.04 23.02
C LYS A 60 -26.33 -26.02 22.62
N ASP A 61 -25.96 -24.86 22.12
CA ASP A 61 -26.84 -23.82 21.61
C ASP A 61 -27.36 -24.10 20.19
N GLY A 62 -26.97 -25.24 19.58
CA GLY A 62 -27.38 -25.67 18.25
C GLY A 62 -26.50 -25.14 17.11
N VAL A 63 -25.57 -24.22 17.37
CA VAL A 63 -24.67 -23.69 16.35
C VAL A 63 -23.59 -24.70 15.97
N GLU A 64 -23.39 -24.92 14.67
CA GLU A 64 -22.28 -25.71 14.15
C GLU A 64 -21.07 -24.80 13.92
N TYR A 65 -19.99 -24.99 14.67
CA TYR A 65 -18.71 -24.37 14.45
C TYR A 65 -17.86 -25.22 13.51
N ARG A 66 -17.32 -24.61 12.44
CA ARG A 66 -16.65 -25.37 11.38
C ARG A 66 -15.33 -24.69 10.99
N ILE A 67 -14.31 -25.51 10.72
CA ILE A 67 -13.10 -25.13 10.00
C ILE A 67 -13.08 -25.92 8.70
N ALA A 68 -12.97 -25.24 7.56
CA ALA A 68 -13.02 -25.85 6.24
C ALA A 68 -11.66 -25.78 5.52
N TRP A 69 -11.53 -26.57 4.45
CA TRP A 69 -10.27 -26.76 3.72
C TRP A 69 -9.71 -25.50 3.05
N PHE A 70 -10.58 -24.60 2.59
CA PHE A 70 -10.15 -23.38 1.90
C PHE A 70 -10.20 -22.20 2.87
N PRO A 71 -9.04 -21.81 3.49
CA PRO A 71 -9.01 -20.78 4.55
C PRO A 71 -9.09 -19.35 4.00
N LEU A 72 -9.49 -19.17 2.73
CA LEU A 72 -9.60 -17.86 2.06
C LEU A 72 -11.02 -17.30 2.15
N GLY A 73 -11.65 -17.39 3.30
CA GLY A 73 -13.01 -16.89 3.52
C GLY A 73 -13.62 -17.43 4.81
N GLY A 74 -14.88 -17.11 5.00
CA GLY A 74 -15.72 -17.60 6.09
C GLY A 74 -17.17 -17.26 5.79
N TYR A 75 -18.08 -17.73 6.61
CA TYR A 75 -19.48 -17.33 6.57
C TYR A 75 -20.20 -17.65 7.87
N VAL A 76 -21.24 -16.87 8.14
CA VAL A 76 -22.21 -17.15 9.20
C VAL A 76 -23.55 -17.48 8.53
N LEU A 77 -23.99 -18.73 8.65
CA LEU A 77 -25.28 -19.14 8.08
C LEU A 77 -26.44 -18.61 8.95
N LEU A 78 -27.13 -17.62 8.42
CA LEU A 78 -28.23 -16.90 9.03
C LEU A 78 -29.51 -17.14 8.21
N PRO A 79 -30.30 -18.19 8.45
CA PRO A 79 -31.42 -18.58 7.59
C PRO A 79 -32.43 -17.46 7.32
N GLN A 80 -32.66 -16.58 8.30
CA GLN A 80 -33.59 -15.44 8.17
C GLN A 80 -33.03 -14.26 7.36
N LEU A 81 -31.72 -14.25 7.09
CA LEU A 81 -31.02 -13.21 6.33
C LEU A 81 -30.39 -13.78 5.05
N ALA A 82 -30.25 -15.10 4.97
CA ALA A 82 -29.52 -15.78 3.91
C ALA A 82 -30.30 -15.77 2.59
N ASP A 83 -29.74 -15.03 1.64
CA ASP A 83 -30.09 -15.12 0.24
C ASP A 83 -28.91 -15.70 -0.58
N LEU A 84 -27.83 -16.18 0.08
CA LEU A 84 -26.61 -16.71 -0.52
C LEU A 84 -26.50 -18.25 -0.42
N GLY A 85 -27.64 -18.96 -0.31
CA GLY A 85 -27.70 -20.41 -0.19
C GLY A 85 -26.78 -21.24 -1.10
N PRO A 86 -26.49 -20.83 -2.34
CA PRO A 86 -25.55 -21.55 -3.19
C PRO A 86 -24.10 -21.57 -2.69
N ILE A 87 -23.69 -20.58 -1.87
CA ILE A 87 -22.31 -20.44 -1.37
C ILE A 87 -22.19 -20.90 0.08
N GLU A 88 -23.18 -20.55 0.91
CA GLU A 88 -23.19 -20.80 2.35
C GLU A 88 -23.72 -22.21 2.70
N GLY A 89 -24.35 -22.88 1.74
CA GLY A 89 -25.00 -24.15 1.88
C GLY A 89 -26.48 -24.02 2.25
N ALA A 90 -27.25 -25.08 2.00
CA ALA A 90 -28.66 -25.11 2.32
C ALA A 90 -28.89 -25.05 3.83
N SER A 91 -29.80 -24.19 4.26
CA SER A 91 -30.32 -24.18 5.63
C SER A 91 -31.30 -25.35 5.84
N ASN A 92 -31.24 -25.95 7.01
CA ASN A 92 -32.22 -26.99 7.44
C ASN A 92 -33.44 -26.36 8.16
N ALA A 93 -33.40 -25.06 8.44
CA ALA A 93 -34.47 -24.36 9.13
C ALA A 93 -35.66 -24.08 8.21
N ASP A 94 -36.86 -24.31 8.68
CA ASP A 94 -38.08 -23.84 8.03
C ASP A 94 -38.23 -22.34 8.26
N VAL A 95 -37.67 -21.54 7.33
CA VAL A 95 -37.62 -20.07 7.41
C VAL A 95 -39.04 -19.47 7.58
N ALA A 96 -40.09 -20.14 7.05
CA ALA A 96 -41.45 -19.69 7.17
C ALA A 96 -41.99 -19.71 8.62
N LYS A 97 -41.38 -20.53 9.47
CA LYS A 97 -41.74 -20.63 10.91
C LYS A 97 -40.92 -19.71 11.81
N LEU A 98 -39.90 -19.05 11.28
CA LEU A 98 -39.06 -18.16 12.06
C LEU A 98 -39.68 -16.76 12.16
N PRO A 99 -39.50 -16.05 13.29
CA PRO A 99 -40.03 -14.70 13.45
C PRO A 99 -39.41 -13.76 12.43
N PRO A 100 -40.21 -12.79 11.90
CA PRO A 100 -39.67 -11.84 10.93
C PRO A 100 -38.63 -10.91 11.59
N ILE A 101 -37.56 -10.63 10.87
CA ILE A 101 -36.48 -9.78 11.35
C ILE A 101 -36.77 -8.32 10.99
N SER A 102 -36.62 -7.42 11.99
CA SER A 102 -36.78 -5.99 11.79
C SER A 102 -35.68 -5.41 10.87
N TYR A 103 -35.99 -4.31 10.17
CA TYR A 103 -35.03 -3.60 9.34
C TYR A 103 -33.77 -3.18 10.12
N SER A 104 -33.92 -2.64 11.34
CA SER A 104 -32.79 -2.24 12.18
C SER A 104 -31.89 -3.41 12.57
N THR A 105 -32.47 -4.60 12.80
CA THR A 105 -31.70 -5.81 13.07
C THR A 105 -30.89 -6.25 11.83
N ARG A 106 -31.50 -6.22 10.62
CA ARG A 106 -30.79 -6.48 9.37
C ARG A 106 -29.60 -5.55 9.17
N MET A 107 -29.84 -4.23 9.32
CA MET A 107 -28.78 -3.23 9.19
C MET A 107 -27.66 -3.46 10.19
N LEU A 108 -28.00 -3.72 11.47
CA LEU A 108 -26.99 -3.95 12.49
C LEU A 108 -26.13 -5.17 12.19
N VAL A 109 -26.76 -6.27 11.76
CA VAL A 109 -26.01 -7.50 11.43
C VAL A 109 -25.09 -7.27 10.25
N PHE A 110 -25.55 -6.66 9.15
CA PHE A 110 -24.71 -6.43 7.97
C PHE A 110 -23.56 -5.44 8.24
N VAL A 111 -23.78 -4.39 9.02
CA VAL A 111 -22.71 -3.44 9.37
C VAL A 111 -21.69 -4.04 10.34
N ALA A 112 -22.09 -5.01 11.15
CA ALA A 112 -21.26 -5.53 12.23
C ALA A 112 -19.96 -6.19 11.74
N GLY A 113 -19.97 -6.88 10.60
CA GLY A 113 -18.76 -7.44 10.00
C GLY A 113 -17.72 -6.36 9.70
N ALA A 114 -18.12 -5.32 8.97
CA ALA A 114 -17.26 -4.19 8.67
C ALA A 114 -16.83 -3.42 9.93
N ALA A 115 -17.72 -3.23 10.90
CA ALA A 115 -17.41 -2.56 12.16
C ALA A 115 -16.36 -3.33 12.98
N PHE A 116 -16.42 -4.66 12.99
CA PHE A 116 -15.43 -5.49 13.68
C PHE A 116 -14.06 -5.46 12.99
N ASN A 117 -14.01 -5.37 11.65
CA ASN A 117 -12.76 -5.16 10.95
C ASN A 117 -12.12 -3.81 11.33
N VAL A 118 -12.92 -2.74 11.40
CA VAL A 118 -12.42 -1.43 11.86
C VAL A 118 -11.94 -1.50 13.31
N LEU A 119 -12.67 -2.18 14.19
CA LEU A 119 -12.28 -2.39 15.58
C LEU A 119 -10.96 -3.17 15.69
N PHE A 120 -10.80 -4.23 14.91
CA PHE A 120 -9.57 -5.00 14.87
C PHE A 120 -8.39 -4.16 14.36
N ALA A 121 -8.58 -3.43 13.27
CA ALA A 121 -7.59 -2.48 12.78
C ALA A 121 -7.21 -1.44 13.85
N PHE A 122 -8.19 -0.94 14.62
CA PHE A 122 -7.94 0.00 15.72
C PHE A 122 -7.09 -0.60 16.84
N ILE A 123 -7.36 -1.85 17.23
CA ILE A 123 -6.57 -2.56 18.24
C ILE A 123 -5.12 -2.72 17.75
N LEU A 124 -4.91 -3.13 16.49
CA LEU A 124 -3.57 -3.25 15.90
C LEU A 124 -2.87 -1.89 15.82
N ALA A 125 -3.59 -0.83 15.47
CA ALA A 125 -3.07 0.53 15.45
C ALA A 125 -2.64 1.02 16.85
N CYS A 126 -3.38 0.67 17.90
CA CYS A 126 -2.96 0.93 19.28
C CYS A 126 -1.65 0.20 19.63
N ILE A 127 -1.49 -1.05 19.20
CA ILE A 127 -0.25 -1.81 19.39
C ILE A 127 0.93 -1.08 18.70
N ILE A 128 0.77 -0.67 17.45
CA ILE A 128 1.81 0.09 16.71
C ILE A 128 2.12 1.42 17.41
N THR A 129 1.11 2.12 17.92
CA THR A 129 1.33 3.38 18.66
C THR A 129 2.20 3.16 19.91
N VAL A 130 2.05 2.03 20.60
CA VAL A 130 2.86 1.70 21.79
C VAL A 130 4.26 1.22 21.41
N VAL A 131 4.35 0.29 20.45
CA VAL A 131 5.63 -0.31 20.02
C VAL A 131 6.50 0.70 19.27
N GLY A 132 5.87 1.59 18.52
CA GLY A 132 6.52 2.52 17.59
C GLY A 132 6.68 1.95 16.19
N LEU A 133 6.69 2.87 15.22
CA LEU A 133 6.88 2.61 13.81
C LEU A 133 8.26 3.14 13.40
N PRO A 134 9.19 2.31 12.91
CA PRO A 134 10.41 2.81 12.31
C PRO A 134 10.07 3.51 10.98
N GLU A 135 10.28 4.81 10.94
CA GLU A 135 10.03 5.66 9.78
C GLU A 135 11.35 6.16 9.21
N SER A 136 11.55 5.97 7.92
CA SER A 136 12.72 6.48 7.21
C SER A 136 12.57 7.97 6.95
N SER A 137 13.65 8.74 7.06
CA SER A 137 13.66 10.16 6.67
C SER A 137 13.29 10.35 5.20
N MET A 138 13.48 9.33 4.36
CA MET A 138 13.07 9.33 2.94
C MET A 138 11.54 9.31 2.77
N THR A 139 10.81 8.60 3.64
CA THR A 139 9.34 8.50 3.57
C THR A 139 8.64 9.62 4.36
N ALA A 140 9.24 10.08 5.45
CA ALA A 140 8.70 11.09 6.36
C ALA A 140 8.78 12.54 5.85
N THR A 141 9.08 12.74 4.57
CA THR A 141 9.33 14.08 4.00
C THR A 141 8.44 14.34 2.79
N THR A 142 8.20 15.62 2.49
CA THR A 142 7.72 16.10 1.19
C THR A 142 8.77 16.94 0.47
N ARG A 143 10.00 16.98 1.01
CA ARG A 143 11.12 17.72 0.43
C ARG A 143 11.66 16.99 -0.79
N VAL A 144 11.83 17.70 -1.89
CA VAL A 144 12.49 17.22 -3.10
C VAL A 144 14.00 17.19 -2.84
N GLY A 145 14.59 16.00 -2.86
CA GLY A 145 16.04 15.81 -2.72
C GLY A 145 16.78 15.84 -4.04
N TYR A 146 16.13 15.38 -5.10
CA TYR A 146 16.72 15.31 -6.42
C TYR A 146 15.69 15.57 -7.52
N VAL A 147 16.12 16.24 -8.58
CA VAL A 147 15.34 16.46 -9.80
C VAL A 147 16.08 15.81 -10.96
N ALA A 148 15.50 14.75 -11.51
CA ALA A 148 16.09 14.01 -12.61
C ALA A 148 16.22 14.89 -13.87
N LYS A 149 17.36 14.85 -14.54
CA LYS A 149 17.58 15.60 -15.80
C LYS A 149 16.71 15.04 -16.92
N THR A 150 16.60 13.72 -16.99
CA THR A 150 15.79 13.05 -18.00
C THR A 150 14.87 12.00 -17.34
N LEU A 151 13.75 11.74 -18.00
CA LEU A 151 12.82 10.67 -17.63
C LEU A 151 12.49 9.86 -18.89
N GLU A 152 12.49 8.55 -18.76
CA GLU A 152 12.15 7.64 -19.86
C GLU A 152 10.62 7.63 -20.06
N GLY A 153 10.20 7.80 -21.31
CA GLY A 153 8.80 7.75 -21.72
C GLY A 153 8.29 6.31 -21.89
N PRO A 154 6.99 6.15 -22.23
CA PRO A 154 6.41 4.84 -22.51
C PRO A 154 7.03 4.12 -23.71
N ASP A 155 7.67 4.86 -24.58
CA ASP A 155 8.39 4.44 -25.80
C ASP A 155 9.86 4.10 -25.54
N GLY A 156 10.33 4.17 -24.30
CA GLY A 156 11.73 3.97 -23.91
C GLY A 156 12.64 5.16 -24.22
N VAL A 157 12.11 6.26 -24.81
CA VAL A 157 12.91 7.43 -25.15
C VAL A 157 13.13 8.31 -23.94
N LYS A 158 14.39 8.63 -23.66
CA LYS A 158 14.77 9.58 -22.61
C LYS A 158 14.64 11.01 -23.11
N SER A 159 13.89 11.83 -22.40
CA SER A 159 13.71 13.25 -22.68
C SER A 159 13.72 14.06 -21.37
N PRO A 160 13.90 15.39 -21.40
CA PRO A 160 13.94 16.20 -20.18
C PRO A 160 12.78 15.91 -19.24
N SER A 161 13.04 15.77 -17.94
CA SER A 161 12.00 15.41 -16.98
C SER A 161 10.96 16.53 -16.83
N PRO A 162 9.69 16.18 -16.61
CA PRO A 162 8.64 17.18 -16.38
C PRO A 162 8.94 18.13 -15.21
N ALA A 163 9.55 17.62 -14.15
CA ALA A 163 9.92 18.44 -12.99
C ALA A 163 11.01 19.45 -13.32
N LEU A 164 12.03 19.05 -14.10
CA LEU A 164 13.07 19.97 -14.55
C LEU A 164 12.47 21.08 -15.42
N GLN A 165 11.59 20.74 -16.36
CA GLN A 165 10.92 21.70 -17.24
C GLN A 165 10.00 22.66 -16.46
N ALA A 166 9.36 22.20 -15.40
CA ALA A 166 8.53 23.03 -14.52
C ALA A 166 9.33 23.88 -13.54
N GLY A 167 10.66 23.74 -13.50
CA GLY A 167 11.53 24.54 -12.64
C GLY A 167 11.63 24.07 -11.20
N PHE A 168 11.37 22.80 -10.91
CA PHE A 168 11.67 22.20 -9.59
C PHE A 168 13.16 22.31 -9.26
N ARG A 169 13.46 22.44 -7.97
CA ARG A 169 14.82 22.44 -7.41
C ARG A 169 14.93 21.47 -6.24
N ALA A 170 16.12 20.93 -6.04
CA ALA A 170 16.43 20.22 -4.81
C ALA A 170 16.29 21.20 -3.63
N GLY A 171 15.58 20.75 -2.58
CA GLY A 171 15.24 21.60 -1.44
C GLY A 171 13.78 22.05 -1.41
N ASP A 172 13.06 22.10 -2.54
CA ASP A 172 11.63 22.43 -2.58
C ASP A 172 10.83 21.51 -1.66
N ILE A 173 9.89 22.08 -0.91
CA ILE A 173 8.97 21.31 -0.07
C ILE A 173 7.60 21.31 -0.74
N VAL A 174 7.14 20.16 -1.18
CA VAL A 174 5.80 20.04 -1.78
C VAL A 174 4.75 20.15 -0.68
N ARG A 175 3.84 21.12 -0.79
CA ARG A 175 2.74 21.38 0.14
C ARG A 175 1.43 20.78 -0.34
N ALA A 176 1.17 20.85 -1.66
CA ALA A 176 -0.06 20.33 -2.25
C ALA A 176 0.15 19.91 -3.71
N ILE A 177 -0.76 19.08 -4.23
CA ILE A 177 -0.92 18.74 -5.65
C ILE A 177 -2.39 18.93 -6.01
N ASP A 178 -2.66 19.77 -7.02
CA ASP A 178 -4.02 20.16 -7.44
C ASP A 178 -4.90 20.62 -6.25
N GLY A 179 -4.31 21.40 -5.33
CA GLY A 179 -4.94 21.92 -4.12
C GLY A 179 -5.13 20.90 -2.98
N LYS A 180 -4.75 19.64 -3.18
CA LYS A 180 -4.78 18.60 -2.13
C LYS A 180 -3.47 18.61 -1.37
N THR A 181 -3.52 18.90 -0.07
CA THR A 181 -2.35 18.88 0.81
C THR A 181 -1.72 17.48 0.86
N VAL A 182 -0.39 17.42 0.91
CA VAL A 182 0.39 16.19 1.06
C VAL A 182 1.22 16.25 2.34
N THR A 183 1.32 15.13 3.04
CA THR A 183 1.94 15.07 4.38
C THR A 183 3.29 14.38 4.41
N ASP A 184 3.52 13.46 3.51
CA ASP A 184 4.72 12.64 3.40
C ASP A 184 4.94 12.17 1.95
N TRP A 185 6.04 11.50 1.67
CA TRP A 185 6.38 11.10 0.32
C TRP A 185 5.41 10.09 -0.28
N GLN A 186 4.88 9.20 0.54
CA GLN A 186 3.91 8.21 0.08
C GLN A 186 2.58 8.87 -0.32
N ASP A 187 2.07 9.80 0.50
CA ASP A 187 0.85 10.58 0.20
C ASP A 187 1.06 11.47 -1.04
N LEU A 188 2.26 12.07 -1.20
CA LEU A 188 2.64 12.83 -2.39
C LEU A 188 2.56 11.96 -3.66
N MET A 189 3.23 10.81 -3.66
CA MET A 189 3.25 9.91 -4.82
C MET A 189 1.87 9.38 -5.14
N GLN A 190 1.10 8.99 -4.12
CA GLN A 190 -0.27 8.53 -4.30
C GLN A 190 -1.18 9.63 -4.84
N THR A 191 -1.08 10.86 -4.30
CA THR A 191 -1.85 12.00 -4.79
C THR A 191 -1.52 12.27 -6.25
N LEU A 192 -0.23 12.27 -6.65
CA LEU A 192 0.19 12.42 -8.03
C LEU A 192 -0.42 11.35 -8.97
N VAL A 193 -0.36 10.09 -8.55
CA VAL A 193 -0.87 8.97 -9.36
C VAL A 193 -2.39 9.02 -9.50
N THR A 194 -3.11 9.49 -8.46
CA THR A 194 -4.58 9.56 -8.46
C THR A 194 -5.13 10.88 -9.00
N THR A 195 -4.28 11.88 -9.30
CA THR A 195 -4.75 13.12 -9.95
C THR A 195 -5.22 12.83 -11.38
N SER A 196 -6.24 13.59 -11.83
CA SER A 196 -6.88 13.39 -13.13
C SER A 196 -6.85 14.64 -14.02
N GLY A 197 -6.07 15.66 -13.62
CA GLY A 197 -5.92 16.89 -14.41
C GLY A 197 -5.40 16.58 -15.82
N ARG A 198 -5.93 17.33 -16.81
CA ARG A 198 -5.58 17.23 -18.23
C ARG A 198 -5.35 18.61 -18.82
N THR A 199 -4.50 18.70 -19.82
CA THR A 199 -4.38 19.83 -20.73
C THR A 199 -5.51 19.81 -21.77
N ALA A 200 -5.66 20.86 -22.57
CA ALA A 200 -6.69 20.92 -23.62
C ALA A 200 -6.53 19.84 -24.69
N ASP A 201 -5.31 19.39 -24.92
CA ASP A 201 -4.95 18.27 -25.83
C ASP A 201 -4.95 16.90 -25.14
N GLY A 202 -5.50 16.81 -23.92
CA GLY A 202 -5.74 15.55 -23.20
C GLY A 202 -4.51 14.97 -22.49
N GLN A 203 -3.35 15.66 -22.48
CA GLN A 203 -2.15 15.19 -21.79
C GLN A 203 -2.31 15.30 -20.26
N PRO A 204 -1.67 14.43 -19.45
CA PRO A 204 -1.67 14.56 -18.01
C PRO A 204 -1.14 15.93 -17.56
N ARG A 205 -1.83 16.55 -16.59
CA ARG A 205 -1.42 17.81 -15.96
C ARG A 205 -1.62 17.71 -14.45
N ALA A 206 -0.74 18.35 -13.69
CA ALA A 206 -0.87 18.55 -12.25
C ALA A 206 -0.26 19.90 -11.88
N VAL A 207 -0.78 20.56 -10.85
CA VAL A 207 -0.20 21.79 -10.29
C VAL A 207 0.36 21.45 -8.93
N PHE A 208 1.66 21.64 -8.76
CA PHE A 208 2.35 21.44 -7.49
C PHE A 208 2.51 22.78 -6.78
N THR A 209 1.97 22.91 -5.59
CA THR A 209 2.26 24.02 -4.70
C THR A 209 3.49 23.67 -3.88
N VAL A 210 4.58 24.38 -4.05
CA VAL A 210 5.85 24.15 -3.36
C VAL A 210 6.24 25.36 -2.51
N ASP A 211 6.91 25.07 -1.40
CA ASP A 211 7.57 26.08 -0.55
C ASP A 211 9.07 26.03 -0.87
N ARG A 212 9.57 27.11 -1.43
CA ARG A 212 10.98 27.31 -1.77
C ARG A 212 11.52 28.48 -0.93
N ASP A 213 12.32 28.14 0.06
CA ASP A 213 12.95 29.12 0.97
C ASP A 213 11.96 30.12 1.61
N GLY A 214 10.72 29.66 1.89
CA GLY A 214 9.64 30.46 2.47
C GLY A 214 8.71 31.12 1.44
N GLU A 215 9.00 31.03 0.16
CA GLU A 215 8.13 31.49 -0.92
C GLU A 215 7.24 30.36 -1.43
N ILE A 216 5.94 30.60 -1.52
CA ILE A 216 4.97 29.61 -2.05
C ILE A 216 4.82 29.84 -3.55
N LEU A 217 5.13 28.79 -4.30
CA LEU A 217 5.10 28.80 -5.77
C LEU A 217 4.18 27.68 -6.28
N ASP A 218 3.39 28.00 -7.30
CA ASP A 218 2.62 27.00 -8.04
C ASP A 218 3.38 26.61 -9.32
N LEU A 219 3.77 25.36 -9.41
CA LEU A 219 4.49 24.79 -10.54
C LEU A 219 3.54 23.91 -11.36
N PRO A 220 3.08 24.37 -12.54
CA PRO A 220 2.32 23.52 -13.46
C PRO A 220 3.26 22.52 -14.12
N VAL A 221 2.92 21.24 -13.98
CA VAL A 221 3.71 20.11 -14.48
C VAL A 221 2.85 19.27 -15.40
N ASN A 222 3.44 18.73 -16.45
CA ASN A 222 2.83 17.73 -17.31
C ASN A 222 3.45 16.35 -17.00
N PRO A 223 2.90 15.57 -16.04
CA PRO A 223 3.45 14.29 -15.69
C PRO A 223 3.51 13.36 -16.89
N ARG A 224 4.56 12.55 -16.96
CA ARG A 224 4.69 11.54 -18.02
C ARG A 224 4.21 10.20 -17.50
N LEU A 225 3.47 9.46 -18.32
CA LEU A 225 3.15 8.06 -18.05
C LEU A 225 4.41 7.24 -18.32
N SER A 226 5.05 6.73 -17.29
CA SER A 226 6.35 6.06 -17.39
C SER A 226 6.36 4.76 -16.61
N GLY A 227 7.30 3.88 -17.00
CA GLY A 227 7.39 2.51 -16.51
C GLY A 227 6.28 1.62 -17.07
N ASP A 228 6.38 0.32 -16.81
CA ASP A 228 5.49 -0.69 -17.36
C ASP A 228 4.02 -0.51 -16.93
N GLU A 229 3.82 0.00 -15.72
CA GLU A 229 2.49 0.27 -15.19
C GLU A 229 1.92 1.61 -15.67
N LYS A 230 2.68 2.40 -16.44
CA LYS A 230 2.27 3.71 -16.97
C LYS A 230 1.68 4.61 -15.88
N PHE A 231 2.36 4.71 -14.72
CA PHE A 231 2.00 5.68 -13.70
C PHE A 231 2.52 7.08 -14.03
N ARG A 232 1.83 8.10 -13.51
CA ARG A 232 2.29 9.49 -13.60
C ARG A 232 3.60 9.66 -12.86
N LYS A 233 4.63 10.09 -13.56
CA LYS A 233 5.94 10.45 -13.00
C LYS A 233 6.33 11.84 -13.45
N VAL A 234 7.03 12.56 -12.58
CA VAL A 234 7.52 13.91 -12.87
C VAL A 234 9.04 14.01 -12.84
N GLY A 235 9.72 13.03 -12.24
CA GLY A 235 11.18 12.99 -12.15
C GLY A 235 11.73 13.70 -10.92
N ILE A 236 11.05 13.56 -9.76
CA ILE A 236 11.56 13.99 -8.45
C ILE A 236 11.84 12.78 -7.57
N ALA A 237 12.80 12.91 -6.65
CA ALA A 237 13.07 11.93 -5.60
C ALA A 237 13.06 12.62 -4.22
N PRO A 238 12.78 11.88 -3.13
CA PRO A 238 12.71 12.45 -1.78
C PRO A 238 14.07 12.95 -1.31
N GLY A 239 14.05 13.99 -0.51
CA GLY A 239 15.22 14.41 0.25
C GLY A 239 15.31 13.67 1.58
N PHE A 240 16.48 13.14 1.90
CA PHE A 240 16.71 12.38 3.12
C PHE A 240 18.09 12.66 3.71
N GLU A 241 18.26 12.34 5.00
CA GLU A 241 19.52 12.38 5.69
C GLU A 241 20.42 11.27 5.16
N LEU A 242 21.55 11.65 4.54
CA LEU A 242 22.50 10.70 3.94
C LEU A 242 23.57 10.32 4.98
N ILE A 243 23.49 9.11 5.53
CA ILE A 243 24.33 8.64 6.63
C ILE A 243 25.30 7.57 6.10
N ALA A 244 26.59 7.71 6.41
CA ALA A 244 27.59 6.70 6.14
C ALA A 244 27.36 5.46 7.02
N PHE A 245 27.09 4.31 6.41
CA PHE A 245 26.76 3.07 7.13
C PHE A 245 27.97 2.15 7.23
N LYS A 246 28.67 1.93 6.13
CA LYS A 246 29.88 1.10 6.06
C LYS A 246 30.90 1.77 5.16
N ILE A 247 32.15 1.76 5.60
CA ILE A 247 33.26 2.40 4.86
C ILE A 247 34.34 1.37 4.61
N ASN A 248 34.71 1.21 3.35
CA ASN A 248 35.76 0.28 2.93
C ASN A 248 37.14 0.87 3.29
N PRO A 249 38.00 0.13 3.99
CA PRO A 249 39.35 0.58 4.30
C PRO A 249 40.15 0.93 3.04
N GLY A 250 40.84 2.06 3.05
CA GLY A 250 41.65 2.52 1.94
C GLY A 250 40.90 3.21 0.79
N ALA A 251 39.56 3.28 0.83
CA ALA A 251 38.77 4.03 -0.13
C ALA A 251 38.88 5.54 0.09
N LEU A 252 38.43 6.36 -0.89
CA LEU A 252 38.50 7.82 -0.81
C LEU A 252 37.84 8.38 0.43
N ALA A 253 36.70 7.87 0.82
CA ALA A 253 35.98 8.32 2.01
C ALA A 253 36.75 8.04 3.31
N ALA A 254 37.37 6.86 3.43
CA ALA A 254 38.23 6.52 4.56
C ALA A 254 39.46 7.43 4.62
N THR A 255 40.08 7.71 3.46
CA THR A 255 41.23 8.62 3.36
C THR A 255 40.87 10.06 3.74
N ALA A 256 39.63 10.49 3.44
CA ALA A 256 39.11 11.79 3.84
C ALA A 256 38.79 11.88 5.33
N GLY A 257 38.80 10.79 6.07
CA GLY A 257 38.47 10.73 7.50
C GLY A 257 36.96 10.67 7.78
N LEU A 258 36.15 10.22 6.78
CA LEU A 258 34.73 9.91 7.00
C LEU A 258 34.60 8.70 7.92
N LEU A 259 33.69 8.76 8.87
CA LEU A 259 33.42 7.69 9.84
C LEU A 259 31.98 7.17 9.66
N GLU A 260 31.77 5.95 10.12
CA GLU A 260 30.42 5.38 10.21
C GLU A 260 29.54 6.25 11.12
N LYS A 261 28.28 6.41 10.72
CA LYS A 261 27.25 7.30 11.32
C LYS A 261 27.46 8.81 11.08
N ASP A 262 28.45 9.22 10.27
CA ASP A 262 28.51 10.61 9.81
C ASP A 262 27.34 10.88 8.86
N GLU A 263 26.62 11.98 9.07
CA GLU A 263 25.63 12.51 8.13
C GLU A 263 26.30 13.50 7.17
N ILE A 264 26.17 13.29 5.86
CA ILE A 264 26.68 14.21 4.83
C ILE A 264 25.73 15.41 4.74
N VAL A 265 26.16 16.58 5.20
CA VAL A 265 25.36 17.82 5.20
C VAL A 265 25.53 18.60 3.94
N SER A 266 26.78 18.81 3.48
CA SER A 266 27.07 19.53 2.25
C SER A 266 28.37 19.06 1.59
N ALA A 267 28.44 19.27 0.27
CA ALA A 267 29.63 19.05 -0.54
C ALA A 267 29.87 20.28 -1.40
N ASN A 268 31.09 20.86 -1.37
CA ASN A 268 31.47 22.07 -2.10
C ASN A 268 30.48 23.23 -1.91
N GLY A 269 29.89 23.38 -0.71
CA GLY A 269 28.89 24.40 -0.39
C GLY A 269 27.47 24.09 -0.85
N VAL A 270 27.27 23.02 -1.62
CA VAL A 270 25.94 22.55 -2.04
C VAL A 270 25.37 21.66 -0.94
N LYS A 271 24.15 21.94 -0.48
CA LYS A 271 23.45 21.12 0.50
C LYS A 271 23.06 19.78 -0.09
N ILE A 272 23.35 18.70 0.63
CA ILE A 272 23.10 17.32 0.20
C ILE A 272 21.76 16.86 0.76
N TYR A 273 20.92 16.32 -0.12
CA TYR A 273 19.60 15.79 0.22
C TYR A 273 19.45 14.30 -0.12
N GLY A 274 20.55 13.63 -0.48
CA GLY A 274 20.59 12.21 -0.82
C GLY A 274 21.79 11.85 -1.68
N THR A 275 21.88 10.60 -2.07
CA THR A 275 23.02 10.06 -2.83
C THR A 275 23.16 10.71 -4.19
N GLU A 276 22.05 10.97 -4.87
CA GLU A 276 22.03 11.57 -6.21
C GLU A 276 22.63 12.99 -6.20
N THR A 277 22.21 13.82 -5.23
CA THR A 277 22.74 15.18 -5.07
C THR A 277 24.23 15.18 -4.70
N LEU A 278 24.66 14.24 -3.84
CA LEU A 278 26.08 14.08 -3.52
C LEU A 278 26.88 13.72 -4.78
N PHE A 279 26.46 12.70 -5.51
CA PHE A 279 27.18 12.22 -6.69
C PHE A 279 27.22 13.28 -7.80
N GLU A 280 26.09 13.95 -8.07
CA GLU A 280 26.07 15.03 -9.04
C GLU A 280 27.06 16.17 -8.67
N THR A 281 27.09 16.56 -7.39
CA THR A 281 27.99 17.59 -6.91
C THR A 281 29.46 17.20 -7.05
N LEU A 282 29.83 15.97 -6.69
CA LEU A 282 31.20 15.47 -6.77
C LEU A 282 31.66 15.27 -8.21
N LEU A 283 30.78 14.85 -9.12
CA LEU A 283 31.09 14.67 -10.54
C LEU A 283 31.20 15.99 -11.32
N THR A 284 30.83 17.12 -10.74
CA THR A 284 30.99 18.43 -11.39
C THR A 284 32.48 18.82 -11.54
N GLN A 285 33.31 18.46 -10.54
CA GLN A 285 34.75 18.78 -10.53
C GLN A 285 35.56 17.58 -9.99
N PRO A 286 35.63 16.46 -10.70
CA PRO A 286 36.24 15.22 -10.19
C PRO A 286 37.74 15.35 -9.94
N SER A 287 38.44 16.19 -10.72
CA SER A 287 39.90 16.35 -10.62
C SER A 287 40.33 17.34 -9.51
N ALA A 288 39.40 17.93 -8.76
CA ALA A 288 39.69 18.80 -7.63
C ALA A 288 39.27 18.15 -6.31
N PRO A 289 39.99 18.41 -5.20
CA PRO A 289 39.52 17.98 -3.88
C PRO A 289 38.18 18.61 -3.54
N ALA A 290 37.28 17.82 -2.95
CA ALA A 290 35.95 18.29 -2.57
C ALA A 290 35.88 18.53 -1.04
N LYS A 291 35.32 19.69 -0.65
CA LYS A 291 35.05 20.00 0.75
C LYS A 291 33.73 19.39 1.16
N LEU A 292 33.75 18.46 2.13
CA LEU A 292 32.55 17.89 2.72
C LEU A 292 32.34 18.49 4.10
N ILE A 293 31.09 18.85 4.43
CA ILE A 293 30.67 19.10 5.80
C ILE A 293 29.82 17.91 6.23
N VAL A 294 30.27 17.26 7.29
CA VAL A 294 29.56 16.11 7.87
C VAL A 294 29.14 16.44 9.30
N ARG A 295 27.99 15.92 9.72
CA ARG A 295 27.54 16.02 11.10
C ARG A 295 27.95 14.75 11.83
N ARG A 296 28.84 14.89 12.80
CA ARG A 296 29.40 13.83 13.63
C ARG A 296 29.04 14.09 15.08
N ALA A 297 28.26 13.18 15.70
CA ALA A 297 27.81 13.34 17.10
C ALA A 297 27.19 14.71 17.40
N GLY A 298 26.44 15.27 16.44
CA GLY A 298 25.76 16.57 16.57
C GLY A 298 26.62 17.81 16.23
N ALA A 299 27.91 17.65 15.97
CA ALA A 299 28.81 18.74 15.57
C ALA A 299 29.16 18.65 14.07
N ASP A 300 29.23 19.80 13.40
CA ASP A 300 29.64 19.86 12.01
C ASP A 300 31.18 19.79 11.92
N VAL A 301 31.68 18.81 11.15
CA VAL A 301 33.10 18.57 10.89
C VAL A 301 33.37 18.77 9.41
N THR A 302 34.45 19.52 9.10
CA THR A 302 34.89 19.68 7.70
C THR A 302 35.91 18.61 7.34
N LEU A 303 35.63 17.88 6.26
CA LEU A 303 36.53 16.90 5.67
C LEU A 303 36.94 17.32 4.26
N THR A 304 38.09 16.87 3.82
CA THR A 304 38.54 17.09 2.45
C THR A 304 38.62 15.75 1.72
N LEU A 305 37.71 15.52 0.80
CA LEU A 305 37.72 14.33 -0.07
C LEU A 305 38.79 14.53 -1.14
N PRO A 306 39.73 13.59 -1.33
CA PRO A 306 40.74 13.69 -2.40
C PRO A 306 40.10 13.75 -3.80
N ALA A 307 40.80 14.34 -4.75
CA ALA A 307 40.41 14.31 -6.15
C ALA A 307 40.27 12.85 -6.66
N HIS A 308 39.40 12.66 -7.63
CA HIS A 308 39.13 11.35 -8.23
C HIS A 308 39.01 11.43 -9.74
N THR A 309 39.04 10.27 -10.42
CA THR A 309 38.94 10.15 -11.88
C THR A 309 37.57 9.59 -12.33
N ALA A 310 36.64 9.37 -11.40
CA ALA A 310 35.32 8.84 -11.70
C ALA A 310 34.53 9.81 -12.55
N THR A 311 33.91 9.34 -13.63
CA THR A 311 33.06 10.10 -14.56
C THR A 311 31.61 9.64 -14.54
N THR A 312 31.32 8.56 -13.83
CA THR A 312 29.97 7.99 -13.70
C THR A 312 29.63 7.74 -12.23
N ASN A 313 28.33 7.69 -11.91
CA ASN A 313 27.87 7.40 -10.55
C ASN A 313 28.39 6.05 -10.03
N ALA A 314 28.40 5.01 -10.87
CA ALA A 314 28.90 3.69 -10.49
C ALA A 314 30.42 3.71 -10.18
N ALA A 315 31.21 4.39 -11.01
CA ALA A 315 32.66 4.54 -10.78
C ALA A 315 32.92 5.35 -9.49
N LEU A 316 32.14 6.41 -9.26
CA LEU A 316 32.25 7.24 -8.06
C LEU A 316 31.86 6.47 -6.79
N ALA A 317 30.75 5.72 -6.81
CA ALA A 317 30.34 4.86 -5.70
C ALA A 317 31.44 3.87 -5.32
N LYS A 318 32.06 3.22 -6.32
CA LYS A 318 33.17 2.31 -6.11
C LYS A 318 34.41 3.01 -5.55
N ALA A 319 34.73 4.20 -6.04
CA ALA A 319 35.89 4.98 -5.59
C ALA A 319 35.70 5.51 -4.16
N LEU A 320 34.51 6.01 -3.83
CA LEU A 320 34.15 6.43 -2.48
C LEU A 320 34.25 5.29 -1.49
N GLY A 321 33.78 4.09 -1.88
CA GLY A 321 33.79 2.90 -1.04
C GLY A 321 32.96 3.06 0.24
N VAL A 322 31.80 3.73 0.13
CA VAL A 322 30.86 3.93 1.24
C VAL A 322 29.50 3.37 0.86
N ASP A 323 28.96 2.54 1.75
CA ASP A 323 27.53 2.22 1.73
C ASP A 323 26.80 3.29 2.55
N PHE A 324 25.84 3.95 1.92
CA PHE A 324 25.00 4.94 2.59
C PHE A 324 23.67 4.36 3.03
N THR A 325 23.15 4.89 4.11
CA THR A 325 21.80 4.60 4.61
C THR A 325 21.05 5.90 4.85
N THR A 326 19.74 5.80 5.05
CA THR A 326 18.90 6.93 5.43
C THR A 326 18.79 7.02 6.96
N GLY A 327 18.45 8.21 7.46
CA GLY A 327 18.06 8.34 8.86
C GLY A 327 16.76 7.58 9.14
N PHE A 328 16.71 6.91 10.29
CA PHE A 328 15.51 6.26 10.80
C PHE A 328 15.11 6.89 12.13
N ARG A 329 13.82 7.14 12.29
CA ARG A 329 13.24 7.61 13.55
C ARG A 329 12.10 6.69 13.94
N THR A 330 11.99 6.38 15.22
CA THR A 330 10.80 5.70 15.74
C THR A 330 9.74 6.75 15.98
N THR A 331 8.62 6.63 15.28
CA THR A 331 7.44 7.48 15.44
C THR A 331 6.33 6.70 16.14
N HIS A 332 5.44 7.42 16.81
CA HIS A 332 4.28 6.85 17.51
C HIS A 332 3.00 7.47 16.94
N PRO A 333 2.60 7.09 15.70
CA PRO A 333 1.43 7.67 15.04
C PRO A 333 0.17 7.35 15.83
N SER A 334 -0.76 8.32 15.95
CA SER A 334 -2.03 8.05 16.63
C SER A 334 -2.82 6.96 15.95
N PRO A 335 -3.56 6.10 16.69
CA PRO A 335 -4.37 5.02 16.10
C PRO A 335 -5.36 5.54 15.06
N LEU A 336 -5.95 6.72 15.31
CA LEU A 336 -6.92 7.32 14.40
C LEU A 336 -6.28 7.70 13.05
N LYS A 337 -5.05 8.28 13.06
CA LYS A 337 -4.31 8.59 11.82
C LYS A 337 -4.05 7.32 11.01
N GLN A 338 -3.68 6.21 11.67
CA GLN A 338 -3.41 4.92 11.03
C GLN A 338 -4.65 4.28 10.40
N ILE A 339 -5.85 4.66 10.81
CA ILE A 339 -7.12 4.20 10.22
C ILE A 339 -7.61 5.14 9.13
N VAL A 340 -7.59 6.45 9.40
CA VAL A 340 -8.15 7.44 8.46
C VAL A 340 -7.34 7.48 7.16
N ALA A 341 -6.01 7.38 7.22
CA ALA A 341 -5.17 7.42 6.02
C ALA A 341 -5.51 6.29 5.02
N PRO A 342 -5.60 5.00 5.40
CA PRO A 342 -6.07 3.93 4.50
C PRO A 342 -7.49 4.14 3.98
N VAL A 343 -8.44 4.64 4.78
CA VAL A 343 -9.81 4.93 4.32
C VAL A 343 -9.76 5.94 3.19
N LEU A 344 -9.07 7.07 3.38
CA LEU A 344 -8.94 8.11 2.36
C LEU A 344 -8.24 7.61 1.11
N MET A 345 -7.19 6.81 1.29
CA MET A 345 -6.48 6.15 0.19
C MET A 345 -7.41 5.27 -0.64
N THR A 346 -8.20 4.43 -0.01
CA THR A 346 -9.13 3.53 -0.68
C THR A 346 -10.21 4.31 -1.41
N ILE A 347 -10.79 5.34 -0.79
CA ILE A 347 -11.80 6.20 -1.44
C ILE A 347 -11.20 6.93 -2.65
N ARG A 348 -9.98 7.49 -2.55
CA ARG A 348 -9.28 8.14 -3.66
C ARG A 348 -9.07 7.15 -4.82
N THR A 349 -8.61 5.93 -4.53
CA THR A 349 -8.40 4.88 -5.54
C THR A 349 -9.71 4.49 -6.23
N LEU A 350 -10.78 4.25 -5.46
CA LEU A 350 -12.09 3.94 -6.01
C LEU A 350 -12.64 5.08 -6.88
N SER A 351 -12.52 6.33 -6.41
CA SER A 351 -12.91 7.51 -7.18
C SER A 351 -12.12 7.61 -8.50
N SER A 352 -10.83 7.28 -8.47
CA SER A 352 -9.98 7.29 -9.66
C SER A 352 -10.38 6.21 -10.67
N LEU A 353 -10.83 5.04 -10.21
CA LEU A 353 -11.31 3.97 -11.11
C LEU A 353 -12.59 4.33 -11.86
N ILE A 354 -13.43 5.18 -11.27
CA ILE A 354 -14.70 5.62 -11.87
C ILE A 354 -14.49 6.85 -12.75
N ASN A 355 -13.41 7.61 -12.52
CA ASN A 355 -13.15 8.85 -13.25
C ASN A 355 -12.57 8.56 -14.64
N PRO A 356 -13.25 8.94 -15.75
CA PRO A 356 -12.76 8.68 -17.11
C PRO A 356 -11.46 9.41 -17.45
N ASN A 357 -11.14 10.48 -16.73
CA ASN A 357 -9.88 11.23 -16.92
C ASN A 357 -8.73 10.67 -16.08
N SER A 358 -8.94 9.60 -15.31
CA SER A 358 -7.90 8.95 -14.52
C SER A 358 -7.02 8.04 -15.40
N ASP A 359 -5.74 8.01 -15.05
CA ASP A 359 -4.81 7.04 -15.65
C ASP A 359 -4.78 5.70 -14.87
N ILE A 360 -5.59 5.57 -13.80
CA ILE A 360 -5.69 4.34 -13.02
C ILE A 360 -6.77 3.44 -13.62
N GLY A 361 -6.37 2.28 -14.12
CA GLY A 361 -7.28 1.23 -14.57
C GLY A 361 -7.30 0.03 -13.64
N ILE A 362 -8.30 -0.84 -13.78
CA ILE A 362 -8.46 -2.08 -13.00
C ILE A 362 -7.20 -2.97 -13.08
N SER A 363 -6.52 -2.98 -14.22
CA SER A 363 -5.27 -3.73 -14.42
C SER A 363 -4.12 -3.32 -13.48
N LYS A 364 -4.21 -2.13 -12.85
CA LYS A 364 -3.21 -1.61 -11.92
C LYS A 364 -3.49 -1.98 -10.46
N LEU A 365 -4.65 -2.57 -10.18
CA LEU A 365 -4.97 -3.07 -8.85
C LEU A 365 -4.18 -4.34 -8.54
N ALA A 366 -3.95 -4.59 -7.26
CA ALA A 366 -3.44 -5.86 -6.78
C ALA A 366 -4.61 -6.83 -6.59
N GLY A 367 -4.52 -7.99 -7.22
CA GLY A 367 -5.43 -9.10 -7.00
C GLY A 367 -4.98 -10.03 -5.87
N PRO A 368 -5.62 -11.18 -5.68
CA PRO A 368 -5.27 -12.12 -4.62
C PRO A 368 -3.80 -12.54 -4.63
N VAL A 369 -3.22 -12.76 -5.82
CA VAL A 369 -1.81 -13.16 -5.97
C VAL A 369 -0.88 -12.01 -5.56
N GLY A 370 -1.21 -10.78 -5.97
CA GLY A 370 -0.48 -9.57 -5.59
C GLY A 370 -0.55 -9.29 -4.09
N ILE A 371 -1.72 -9.49 -3.46
CA ILE A 371 -1.92 -9.34 -2.01
C ILE A 371 -1.03 -10.31 -1.25
N VAL A 372 -1.00 -11.59 -1.64
CA VAL A 372 -0.13 -12.60 -1.00
C VAL A 372 1.35 -12.21 -1.14
N ARG A 373 1.77 -11.71 -2.30
CA ARG A 373 3.14 -11.24 -2.52
C ARG A 373 3.48 -10.04 -1.62
N ILE A 374 2.61 -9.03 -1.53
CA ILE A 374 2.82 -7.87 -0.66
C ILE A 374 2.90 -8.31 0.80
N PHE A 375 2.05 -9.27 1.20
CA PHE A 375 2.08 -9.80 2.55
C PHE A 375 3.38 -10.53 2.86
N HIS A 376 3.90 -11.31 1.89
CA HIS A 376 5.20 -11.98 2.02
C HIS A 376 6.32 -10.96 2.22
N SER A 377 6.37 -9.89 1.39
CA SER A 377 7.34 -8.81 1.56
C SER A 377 7.20 -8.09 2.91
N ALA A 378 5.96 -7.90 3.41
CA ALA A 378 5.73 -7.36 4.74
C ALA A 378 6.24 -8.29 5.84
N ALA A 379 6.12 -9.61 5.66
CA ALA A 379 6.64 -10.61 6.58
C ALA A 379 8.18 -10.58 6.66
N GLU A 380 8.85 -10.40 5.55
CA GLU A 380 10.31 -10.22 5.49
C GLU A 380 10.76 -8.91 6.13
N ALA A 381 9.97 -7.83 6.00
CA ALA A 381 10.25 -6.54 6.61
C ALA A 381 9.98 -6.52 8.15
N GLY A 382 9.32 -7.54 8.69
CA GLY A 382 9.12 -7.74 10.11
C GLY A 382 7.70 -7.50 10.62
N ILE A 383 7.50 -7.74 11.92
CA ILE A 383 6.16 -7.80 12.52
C ILE A 383 5.38 -6.47 12.41
N VAL A 384 6.05 -5.32 12.52
CA VAL A 384 5.38 -4.02 12.43
C VAL A 384 4.82 -3.80 11.02
N ALA A 385 5.55 -4.21 9.97
CA ALA A 385 5.08 -4.13 8.60
C ALA A 385 3.87 -5.05 8.35
N ILE A 386 3.86 -6.25 8.94
CA ILE A 386 2.70 -7.15 8.91
C ILE A 386 1.48 -6.49 9.57
N LEU A 387 1.65 -5.90 10.75
CA LEU A 387 0.56 -5.23 11.46
C LEU A 387 0.02 -4.06 10.63
N MET A 388 0.88 -3.23 10.05
CA MET A 388 0.47 -2.14 9.15
C MET A 388 -0.32 -2.65 7.95
N PHE A 389 0.17 -3.71 7.29
CA PHE A 389 -0.53 -4.29 6.15
C PHE A 389 -1.85 -4.93 6.57
N THR A 390 -1.92 -5.55 7.75
CA THR A 390 -3.16 -6.10 8.31
C THR A 390 -4.18 -5.01 8.61
N ILE A 391 -3.76 -3.85 9.14
CA ILE A 391 -4.62 -2.66 9.30
C ILE A 391 -5.19 -2.25 7.93
N LEU A 392 -4.34 -2.11 6.91
CA LEU A 392 -4.75 -1.75 5.55
C LEU A 392 -5.79 -2.74 4.99
N ILE A 393 -5.55 -4.04 5.13
CA ILE A 393 -6.49 -5.08 4.66
C ILE A 393 -7.83 -4.99 5.37
N ASN A 394 -7.83 -4.85 6.70
CA ASN A 394 -9.08 -4.76 7.47
C ASN A 394 -9.89 -3.52 7.13
N ILE A 395 -9.23 -2.37 6.94
CA ILE A 395 -9.89 -1.15 6.49
C ILE A 395 -10.45 -1.31 5.08
N ASN A 396 -9.70 -1.92 4.17
CA ASN A 396 -10.18 -2.20 2.82
C ASN A 396 -11.37 -3.16 2.83
N LEU A 397 -11.31 -4.24 3.60
CA LEU A 397 -12.44 -5.16 3.77
C LEU A 397 -13.70 -4.42 4.30
N ALA A 398 -13.53 -3.55 5.29
CA ALA A 398 -14.64 -2.77 5.82
C ALA A 398 -15.25 -1.82 4.77
N VAL A 399 -14.41 -1.08 4.04
CA VAL A 399 -14.87 -0.15 3.00
C VAL A 399 -15.53 -0.89 1.84
N PHE A 400 -14.90 -1.96 1.32
CA PHE A 400 -15.46 -2.72 0.20
C PHE A 400 -16.76 -3.41 0.57
N ASN A 401 -16.86 -4.04 1.77
CA ASN A 401 -18.08 -4.72 2.19
C ASN A 401 -19.25 -3.75 2.41
N LEU A 402 -19.00 -2.47 2.66
CA LEU A 402 -20.06 -1.46 2.75
C LEU A 402 -20.47 -0.87 1.39
N LEU A 403 -19.80 -1.21 0.28
CA LEU A 403 -20.23 -0.78 -1.05
C LEU A 403 -21.58 -1.41 -1.43
N PRO A 404 -22.43 -0.69 -2.17
CA PRO A 404 -23.76 -1.19 -2.57
C PRO A 404 -23.67 -2.21 -3.74
N ILE A 405 -22.85 -3.25 -3.56
CA ILE A 405 -22.63 -4.33 -4.54
C ILE A 405 -23.40 -5.56 -4.07
N PRO A 406 -24.29 -6.15 -4.90
CA PRO A 406 -25.22 -7.22 -4.51
C PRO A 406 -24.65 -8.42 -3.76
N VAL A 407 -23.36 -8.72 -3.94
CA VAL A 407 -22.67 -9.88 -3.33
C VAL A 407 -22.08 -9.54 -1.95
N LEU A 408 -22.04 -8.25 -1.59
CA LEU A 408 -21.43 -7.75 -0.37
C LEU A 408 -22.51 -7.31 0.64
N ASP A 409 -22.13 -7.12 1.90
CA ASP A 409 -23.05 -6.68 2.97
C ASP A 409 -23.77 -5.37 2.63
N GLY A 410 -23.06 -4.42 2.03
CA GLY A 410 -23.64 -3.15 1.57
C GLY A 410 -24.72 -3.32 0.52
N GLY A 411 -24.62 -4.34 -0.34
CA GLY A 411 -25.67 -4.71 -1.28
C GLY A 411 -26.90 -5.26 -0.59
N GLN A 412 -26.73 -6.10 0.42
CA GLN A 412 -27.83 -6.60 1.25
C GLN A 412 -28.53 -5.46 2.02
N MET A 413 -27.73 -4.51 2.53
CA MET A 413 -28.25 -3.28 3.15
C MET A 413 -29.06 -2.46 2.15
N LEU A 414 -28.59 -2.32 0.90
CA LEU A 414 -29.31 -1.63 -0.16
C LEU A 414 -30.64 -2.32 -0.47
N PHE A 415 -30.65 -3.64 -0.65
CA PHE A 415 -31.87 -4.41 -0.91
C PHE A 415 -32.89 -4.28 0.23
N ALA A 416 -32.44 -4.40 1.48
CA ALA A 416 -33.27 -4.20 2.65
C ALA A 416 -33.85 -2.78 2.73
N THR A 417 -33.06 -1.76 2.37
CA THR A 417 -33.48 -0.37 2.35
C THR A 417 -34.53 -0.11 1.27
N ILE A 418 -34.30 -0.62 0.05
CA ILE A 418 -35.28 -0.50 -1.05
C ILE A 418 -36.58 -1.22 -0.66
N GLY A 419 -36.50 -2.42 -0.07
CA GLY A 419 -37.69 -3.14 0.41
C GLY A 419 -38.49 -2.36 1.45
N LYS A 420 -37.80 -1.73 2.41
CA LYS A 420 -38.43 -0.84 3.41
C LYS A 420 -39.12 0.37 2.78
N LEU A 421 -38.46 1.05 1.84
CA LEU A 421 -39.02 2.22 1.15
C LEU A 421 -40.24 1.87 0.29
N ARG A 422 -40.26 0.68 -0.31
CA ARG A 422 -41.38 0.17 -1.12
C ARG A 422 -42.52 -0.42 -0.28
N GLY A 423 -42.34 -0.56 1.04
CA GLY A 423 -43.33 -1.21 1.92
C GLY A 423 -43.47 -2.72 1.71
N ARG A 424 -42.67 -3.34 0.83
CA ARG A 424 -42.63 -4.79 0.56
C ARG A 424 -41.23 -5.26 0.20
N ALA A 425 -40.92 -6.49 0.59
CA ALA A 425 -39.65 -7.12 0.23
C ALA A 425 -39.45 -7.20 -1.31
N LEU A 426 -38.20 -7.13 -1.75
CA LEU A 426 -37.87 -7.39 -3.16
C LEU A 426 -38.14 -8.85 -3.48
N PRO A 427 -38.51 -9.19 -4.72
CA PRO A 427 -38.66 -10.58 -5.15
C PRO A 427 -37.33 -11.34 -4.98
N VAL A 428 -37.39 -12.53 -4.40
CA VAL A 428 -36.18 -13.36 -4.18
C VAL A 428 -35.44 -13.63 -5.49
N ASN A 429 -36.17 -13.94 -6.58
CA ASN A 429 -35.56 -14.18 -7.89
C ASN A 429 -34.77 -12.96 -8.40
N PHE A 430 -35.23 -11.73 -8.12
CA PHE A 430 -34.51 -10.52 -8.48
C PHE A 430 -33.17 -10.40 -7.72
N ILE A 431 -33.21 -10.63 -6.40
CA ILE A 431 -32.03 -10.60 -5.56
C ILE A 431 -31.03 -11.66 -6.03
N MET A 432 -31.46 -12.90 -6.19
CA MET A 432 -30.61 -14.00 -6.66
C MET A 432 -30.01 -13.73 -8.05
N SER A 433 -30.79 -13.19 -8.99
CA SER A 433 -30.29 -12.85 -10.31
C SER A 433 -29.22 -11.74 -10.24
N ALA A 434 -29.48 -10.69 -9.48
CA ALA A 434 -28.51 -9.60 -9.27
C ALA A 434 -27.22 -10.14 -8.65
N GLN A 435 -27.31 -10.94 -7.60
CA GLN A 435 -26.15 -11.58 -6.95
C GLN A 435 -25.39 -12.47 -7.93
N SER A 436 -26.07 -13.31 -8.72
CA SER A 436 -25.42 -14.20 -9.69
C SER A 436 -24.65 -13.40 -10.75
N VAL A 437 -25.24 -12.35 -11.30
CA VAL A 437 -24.57 -11.48 -12.29
C VAL A 437 -23.33 -10.83 -11.68
N PHE A 438 -23.46 -10.24 -10.50
CA PHE A 438 -22.33 -9.58 -9.83
C PHE A 438 -21.27 -10.57 -9.38
N MET A 439 -21.63 -11.80 -9.00
CA MET A 439 -20.68 -12.87 -8.69
C MET A 439 -19.84 -13.23 -9.90
N VAL A 440 -20.44 -13.39 -11.07
CA VAL A 440 -19.71 -13.66 -12.32
C VAL A 440 -18.78 -12.51 -12.67
N LEU A 441 -19.26 -11.25 -12.54
CA LEU A 441 -18.43 -10.07 -12.77
C LEU A 441 -17.25 -10.01 -11.78
N LEU A 442 -17.48 -10.28 -10.50
CA LEU A 442 -16.44 -10.30 -9.47
C LEU A 442 -15.40 -11.38 -9.76
N LEU A 443 -15.82 -12.60 -10.07
CA LEU A 443 -14.90 -13.68 -10.43
C LEU A 443 -14.10 -13.36 -11.68
N SER A 444 -14.76 -12.79 -12.71
CA SER A 444 -14.08 -12.34 -13.93
C SER A 444 -13.05 -11.25 -13.64
N MET A 445 -13.38 -10.30 -12.75
CA MET A 445 -12.45 -9.25 -12.30
C MET A 445 -11.27 -9.84 -11.54
N ILE A 446 -11.51 -10.78 -10.62
CA ILE A 446 -10.46 -11.47 -9.86
C ILE A 446 -9.50 -12.20 -10.82
N LEU A 447 -10.01 -12.93 -11.79
CA LEU A 447 -9.20 -13.63 -12.80
C LEU A 447 -8.40 -12.64 -13.65
N TYR A 448 -9.02 -11.55 -14.08
CA TYR A 448 -8.38 -10.49 -14.86
C TYR A 448 -7.21 -9.86 -14.08
N VAL A 449 -7.45 -9.44 -12.85
CA VAL A 449 -6.40 -8.79 -12.02
C VAL A 449 -5.30 -9.79 -11.66
N SER A 450 -5.64 -11.05 -11.35
CA SER A 450 -4.67 -12.12 -11.09
C SER A 450 -3.77 -12.41 -12.27
N PHE A 451 -4.29 -12.31 -13.51
CA PHE A 451 -3.47 -12.42 -14.72
C PHE A 451 -2.39 -11.32 -14.76
N PHE A 452 -2.74 -10.07 -14.42
CA PHE A 452 -1.76 -8.98 -14.35
C PHE A 452 -0.78 -9.15 -13.20
N ASP A 453 -1.21 -9.67 -12.04
CA ASP A 453 -0.31 -9.99 -10.93
C ASP A 453 0.78 -10.99 -11.36
N VAL A 454 0.38 -12.09 -12.00
CA VAL A 454 1.32 -13.11 -12.51
C VAL A 454 2.28 -12.50 -13.53
N ARG A 455 1.75 -11.69 -14.45
CA ARG A 455 2.59 -10.99 -15.44
C ARG A 455 3.63 -10.08 -14.79
N ARG A 456 3.27 -9.35 -13.71
CA ARG A 456 4.20 -8.55 -12.93
C ARG A 456 5.31 -9.40 -12.30
N ILE A 457 4.92 -10.52 -11.67
CA ILE A 457 5.89 -11.44 -11.04
C ILE A 457 6.88 -11.98 -12.06
N VAL A 458 6.40 -12.47 -13.20
CA VAL A 458 7.26 -13.00 -14.27
C VAL A 458 8.22 -11.94 -14.79
N ARG A 459 7.74 -10.71 -14.99
CA ARG A 459 8.56 -9.59 -15.41
C ARG A 459 9.67 -9.29 -14.39
N ASP A 460 9.31 -9.14 -13.11
CA ASP A 460 10.25 -8.78 -12.06
C ASP A 460 11.35 -9.85 -11.90
N VAL A 461 11.01 -11.14 -12.00
CA VAL A 461 11.96 -12.25 -12.02
C VAL A 461 12.91 -12.17 -13.22
N ASN A 462 12.38 -11.84 -14.41
CA ASN A 462 13.20 -11.72 -15.62
C ASN A 462 14.17 -10.53 -15.54
N THR A 463 13.72 -9.39 -15.00
CA THR A 463 14.57 -8.22 -14.78
C THR A 463 15.71 -8.52 -13.82
N SER A 464 15.41 -9.13 -12.67
CA SER A 464 16.43 -9.53 -11.69
C SER A 464 17.46 -10.52 -12.27
N ARG A 465 17.02 -11.45 -13.11
CA ARG A 465 17.93 -12.39 -13.81
C ARG A 465 18.81 -11.69 -14.85
N SER A 466 18.27 -10.72 -15.57
CA SER A 466 19.05 -9.96 -16.56
C SER A 466 20.11 -9.07 -15.89
N GLU A 467 19.79 -8.49 -14.74
CA GLU A 467 20.73 -7.71 -13.93
C GLU A 467 21.85 -8.58 -13.33
N SER A 468 21.51 -9.78 -12.83
CA SER A 468 22.50 -10.71 -12.27
C SER A 468 23.42 -11.31 -13.32
N ASN A 469 22.97 -11.42 -14.58
CA ASN A 469 23.74 -11.95 -15.70
C ASN A 469 24.45 -10.85 -16.52
N ALA A 470 24.24 -9.57 -16.19
CA ALA A 470 24.98 -8.49 -16.84
C ALA A 470 26.47 -8.58 -16.43
N PRO A 471 27.44 -8.63 -17.38
CA PRO A 471 28.83 -8.62 -17.03
C PRO A 471 29.13 -7.38 -16.20
N ALA A 472 29.85 -7.59 -15.09
CA ALA A 472 30.32 -6.49 -14.24
C ALA A 472 31.13 -5.52 -15.11
N LYS A 473 30.51 -4.38 -15.48
CA LYS A 473 31.15 -3.31 -16.25
C LYS A 473 32.01 -2.43 -15.35
#